data_5d3bc1a9a2a746f5c7b4aaac6906b4f4
#
_entry.id   5d3bc1a9a2a746f5c7b4aaac6906b4f4
#
_cell.length_a   1.000
_cell.length_b   1.000
_cell.length_c   1.000
_cell.angle_alpha   90.00
_cell.angle_beta   90.00
_cell.angle_gamma   90.00
#
_symmetry.space_group_name_H-M   'P 1'
#
loop_
_entity.id
_entity.type
_entity.pdbx_description
1 polymer ?
#
loop_
_entity_poly.entity_id
_entity_poly.type
_entity_poly.pdbx_seq_one_letter_code
_entity_poly.pdbx_strand_id
1 'polypeptide(L)'
;MPKAVKEYLIFAAAMLALFELTFNTLGKMLSTLLADALSRTTSCLDELLSETGVNPAFRDLVINGICPGVGSVLAFVPVIGILFFLLGILQETGYLAEAASVMERPFKRLGLSGQCVIPLVMGFGCAVPAVLSASSLTSHTDRVRTIRLIPFISCSARLPIYGMFISCFFPHHRISVLLILYAAGILAAIVTALVTGTSGTECRIPSHHKHYHKPDMHAVMSLVSRNIVGFIRKAFTVIFTASVLIWYLRSYNFDLQPVSDSSESILAFCGRTAAPLFAPLGFGDWRAAAAVIAGLTAKEAVISTLVVASSVSDQTLFTMLSDIFTPLSAFSFLIFCLLYMPCIATLCTVRNVTGSWRESLLMAILHIAAAWCASFAVYNVGTFITGLI
;
A
#
# COMPACT_ATOMS: atom_id res chain seq x y z
N MET A 1 -2.51 -31.87 -19.36
CA MET A 1 -2.72 -30.43 -19.17
C MET A 1 -2.14 -29.68 -20.37
N PRO A 2 -2.84 -28.73 -20.98
CA PRO A 2 -2.28 -27.94 -22.08
C PRO A 2 -1.05 -27.18 -21.58
N LYS A 3 -0.01 -27.08 -22.43
CA LYS A 3 1.29 -26.46 -22.08
C LYS A 3 1.12 -25.07 -21.41
N ALA A 4 0.17 -24.28 -21.89
CA ALA A 4 -0.14 -22.96 -21.33
C ALA A 4 -0.56 -23.02 -19.85
N VAL A 5 -1.39 -23.99 -19.43
CA VAL A 5 -1.84 -24.10 -18.03
C VAL A 5 -0.66 -24.44 -17.11
N LYS A 6 0.27 -25.28 -17.57
CA LYS A 6 1.49 -25.58 -16.81
C LYS A 6 2.38 -24.35 -16.62
N GLU A 7 2.52 -23.54 -17.64
CA GLU A 7 3.33 -22.29 -17.59
C GLU A 7 2.69 -21.26 -16.64
N TYR A 8 1.35 -21.09 -16.67
CA TYR A 8 0.64 -20.25 -15.69
C TYR A 8 0.81 -20.73 -14.25
N LEU A 9 0.73 -22.05 -14.01
CA LEU A 9 0.92 -22.63 -12.67
C LEU A 9 2.34 -22.43 -12.16
N ILE A 10 3.34 -22.62 -13.01
CA ILE A 10 4.75 -22.39 -12.64
C ILE A 10 4.97 -20.91 -12.32
N PHE A 11 4.42 -20.00 -13.11
CA PHE A 11 4.50 -18.57 -12.84
C PHE A 11 3.84 -18.21 -11.50
N ALA A 12 2.62 -18.69 -11.26
CA ALA A 12 1.92 -18.44 -10.01
C ALA A 12 2.68 -19.02 -8.80
N ALA A 13 3.21 -20.22 -8.92
CA ALA A 13 4.01 -20.87 -7.85
C ALA A 13 5.31 -20.09 -7.57
N ALA A 14 6.03 -19.64 -8.62
CA ALA A 14 7.24 -18.83 -8.46
C ALA A 14 6.95 -17.49 -7.77
N MET A 15 5.85 -16.83 -8.15
CA MET A 15 5.43 -15.57 -7.51
C MET A 15 5.00 -15.77 -6.07
N LEU A 16 4.24 -16.84 -5.77
CA LEU A 16 3.86 -17.17 -4.39
C LEU A 16 5.09 -17.47 -3.53
N ALA A 17 6.03 -18.27 -4.04
CA ALA A 17 7.29 -18.55 -3.33
C ALA A 17 8.11 -17.29 -3.07
N LEU A 18 8.19 -16.38 -4.05
CA LEU A 18 8.87 -15.10 -3.91
C LEU A 18 8.22 -14.23 -2.83
N PHE A 19 6.89 -14.11 -2.83
CA PHE A 19 6.17 -13.31 -1.83
C PHE A 19 6.26 -13.94 -0.44
N GLU A 20 6.13 -15.26 -0.33
CA GLU A 20 6.28 -15.99 0.95
C GLU A 20 7.68 -15.74 1.55
N LEU A 21 8.71 -15.89 0.74
CA LEU A 21 10.09 -15.67 1.17
C LEU A 21 10.36 -14.22 1.58
N THR A 22 9.79 -13.27 0.83
CA THR A 22 9.99 -11.82 1.08
C THR A 22 9.23 -11.34 2.31
N PHE A 23 7.95 -11.74 2.48
CA PHE A 23 7.09 -11.12 3.49
C PHE A 23 6.91 -11.96 4.75
N ASN A 24 6.92 -13.29 4.66
CA ASN A 24 6.68 -14.16 5.81
C ASN A 24 7.95 -14.73 6.44
N THR A 25 9.01 -14.95 5.65
CA THR A 25 10.22 -15.63 6.14
C THR A 25 11.35 -14.63 6.39
N LEU A 26 12.16 -14.37 5.39
CA LEU A 26 13.38 -13.56 5.53
C LEU A 26 13.07 -12.09 5.82
N GLY A 27 12.11 -11.51 5.09
CA GLY A 27 11.79 -10.11 5.23
C GLY A 27 11.17 -9.79 6.58
N LYS A 28 10.27 -10.64 7.08
CA LYS A 28 9.67 -10.48 8.40
C LYS A 28 10.71 -10.61 9.51
N MET A 29 11.56 -11.64 9.45
CA MET A 29 12.61 -11.86 10.44
C MET A 29 13.54 -10.64 10.54
N LEU A 30 14.00 -10.12 9.39
CA LEU A 30 14.93 -9.00 9.37
C LEU A 30 14.25 -7.67 9.77
N SER A 31 12.99 -7.48 9.36
CA SER A 31 12.19 -6.31 9.74
C SER A 31 11.89 -6.29 11.24
N THR A 32 11.55 -7.43 11.85
CA THR A 32 11.32 -7.50 13.30
C THR A 32 12.59 -7.23 14.11
N LEU A 33 13.72 -7.82 13.72
CA LEU A 33 15.02 -7.54 14.36
C LEU A 33 15.36 -6.04 14.31
N LEU A 34 15.13 -5.41 13.18
CA LEU A 34 15.39 -3.99 13.01
C LEU A 34 14.39 -3.12 13.81
N ALA A 35 13.13 -3.50 13.84
CA ALA A 35 12.11 -2.83 14.63
C ALA A 35 12.40 -2.91 16.13
N ASP A 36 12.85 -4.07 16.62
CA ASP A 36 13.25 -4.26 18.02
C ASP A 36 14.50 -3.42 18.37
N ALA A 37 15.48 -3.36 17.47
CA ALA A 37 16.66 -2.51 17.66
C ALA A 37 16.27 -1.02 17.71
N LEU A 38 15.38 -0.58 16.81
CA LEU A 38 14.88 0.79 16.77
C LEU A 38 14.06 1.13 18.01
N SER A 39 13.19 0.23 18.48
CA SER A 39 12.41 0.46 19.70
C SER A 39 13.29 0.62 20.94
N ARG A 40 14.33 -0.22 21.08
CA ARG A 40 15.34 -0.08 22.16
C ARG A 40 16.09 1.25 22.08
N THR A 41 16.49 1.66 20.86
CA THR A 41 17.16 2.94 20.64
C THR A 41 16.25 4.11 21.01
N THR A 42 14.97 4.03 20.65
CA THR A 42 13.97 5.06 20.99
C THR A 42 13.73 5.13 22.49
N SER A 43 13.64 3.99 23.19
CA SER A 43 13.51 3.96 24.67
C SER A 43 14.73 4.55 25.37
N CYS A 44 15.92 4.19 24.93
CA CYS A 44 17.17 4.76 25.47
C CYS A 44 17.26 6.28 25.23
N LEU A 45 16.83 6.74 24.05
CA LEU A 45 16.77 8.16 23.72
C LEU A 45 15.74 8.90 24.57
N ASP A 46 14.60 8.27 24.88
CA ASP A 46 13.57 8.83 25.74
C ASP A 46 14.05 9.01 27.18
N GLU A 47 14.76 8.00 27.73
CA GLU A 47 15.42 8.09 29.03
C GLU A 47 16.43 9.25 29.08
N LEU A 48 17.33 9.31 28.10
CA LEU A 48 18.34 10.38 28.02
C LEU A 48 17.73 11.78 27.94
N LEU A 49 16.68 11.94 27.13
CA LEU A 49 15.96 13.21 26.98
C LEU A 49 15.20 13.59 28.28
N SER A 50 14.72 12.61 29.04
CA SER A 50 14.04 12.84 30.32
C SER A 50 15.02 13.32 31.39
N GLU A 51 16.25 12.77 31.44
CA GLU A 51 17.30 13.13 32.41
C GLU A 51 17.89 14.52 32.11
N THR A 52 17.97 14.91 30.84
CA THR A 52 18.58 16.21 30.46
C THR A 52 17.66 17.41 30.65
N GLY A 53 16.40 17.21 31.09
CA GLY A 53 15.46 18.31 31.37
C GLY A 53 15.04 19.11 30.14
N VAL A 54 15.09 18.51 28.96
CA VAL A 54 14.74 19.13 27.70
C VAL A 54 13.22 19.45 27.65
N ASN A 55 12.85 20.51 26.90
CA ASN A 55 11.46 20.93 26.75
C ASN A 55 10.55 19.74 26.35
N PRO A 56 9.47 19.50 27.13
CA PRO A 56 8.55 18.38 26.86
C PRO A 56 8.03 18.30 25.42
N ALA A 57 7.76 19.45 24.79
CA ALA A 57 7.32 19.50 23.40
C ALA A 57 8.40 19.01 22.40
N PHE A 58 9.68 19.30 22.68
CA PHE A 58 10.78 18.80 21.86
C PHE A 58 10.98 17.29 22.04
N ARG A 59 10.86 16.79 23.28
CA ARG A 59 10.90 15.36 23.58
C ARG A 59 9.78 14.63 22.82
N ASP A 60 8.56 15.15 22.88
CA ASP A 60 7.41 14.56 22.19
C ASP A 60 7.59 14.56 20.66
N LEU A 61 8.12 15.65 20.09
CA LEU A 61 8.46 15.71 18.66
C LEU A 61 9.47 14.61 18.28
N VAL A 62 10.51 14.40 19.07
CA VAL A 62 11.56 13.42 18.77
C VAL A 62 11.00 12.00 18.90
N ILE A 63 10.36 11.70 20.03
CA ILE A 63 9.94 10.34 20.37
C ILE A 63 8.69 9.92 19.58
N ASN A 64 7.69 10.79 19.46
CA ASN A 64 6.40 10.47 18.84
C ASN A 64 6.26 10.97 17.38
N GLY A 65 7.14 11.89 16.94
CA GLY A 65 7.13 12.41 15.56
C GLY A 65 8.27 11.83 14.72
N ILE A 66 9.53 12.07 15.11
CA ILE A 66 10.72 11.74 14.31
C ILE A 66 11.03 10.25 14.35
N CYS A 67 11.13 9.66 15.55
CA CYS A 67 11.52 8.26 15.70
C CYS A 67 10.58 7.28 14.99
N PRO A 68 9.24 7.40 15.09
CA PRO A 68 8.33 6.54 14.33
C PRO A 68 8.43 6.76 12.83
N GLY A 69 8.61 8.02 12.38
CA GLY A 69 8.78 8.33 10.95
C GLY A 69 10.04 7.70 10.35
N VAL A 70 11.17 7.82 11.02
CA VAL A 70 12.44 7.17 10.62
C VAL A 70 12.32 5.66 10.74
N GLY A 71 11.77 5.18 11.85
CA GLY A 71 11.60 3.75 12.15
C GLY A 71 10.77 3.03 11.11
N SER A 72 9.65 3.62 10.67
CA SER A 72 8.80 3.02 9.65
C SER A 72 9.54 2.87 8.32
N VAL A 73 10.29 3.88 7.88
CA VAL A 73 11.09 3.80 6.64
C VAL A 73 12.15 2.70 6.75
N LEU A 74 12.89 2.66 7.85
CA LEU A 74 13.98 1.70 8.05
C LEU A 74 13.44 0.25 8.14
N ALA A 75 12.32 0.04 8.81
CA ALA A 75 11.69 -1.28 8.94
C ALA A 75 11.28 -1.90 7.57
N PHE A 76 10.99 -1.06 6.58
CA PHE A 76 10.65 -1.54 5.22
C PHE A 76 11.88 -1.81 4.34
N VAL A 77 13.06 -1.24 4.64
CA VAL A 77 14.26 -1.42 3.81
C VAL A 77 14.65 -2.89 3.59
N PRO A 78 14.69 -3.76 4.63
CA PRO A 78 15.03 -5.16 4.43
C PRO A 78 14.05 -5.89 3.52
N VAL A 79 12.76 -5.68 3.72
CA VAL A 79 11.70 -6.32 2.92
C VAL A 79 11.81 -5.91 1.45
N ILE A 80 12.00 -4.62 1.19
CA ILE A 80 12.15 -4.08 -0.16
C ILE A 80 13.47 -4.56 -0.77
N GLY A 81 14.55 -4.64 0.01
CA GLY A 81 15.84 -5.15 -0.44
C GLY A 81 15.76 -6.60 -0.91
N ILE A 82 15.12 -7.47 -0.13
CA ILE A 82 14.89 -8.88 -0.49
C ILE A 82 14.00 -8.97 -1.73
N LEU A 83 12.93 -8.18 -1.80
CA LEU A 83 12.04 -8.14 -2.97
C LEU A 83 12.81 -7.77 -4.25
N PHE A 84 13.61 -6.70 -4.22
CA PHE A 84 14.41 -6.31 -5.38
C PHE A 84 15.48 -7.33 -5.74
N PHE A 85 16.07 -7.99 -4.73
CA PHE A 85 17.06 -9.03 -4.96
C PHE A 85 16.45 -10.24 -5.68
N LEU A 86 15.32 -10.75 -5.19
CA LEU A 86 14.65 -11.89 -5.81
C LEU A 86 14.09 -11.55 -7.20
N LEU A 87 13.48 -10.37 -7.35
CA LEU A 87 13.02 -9.90 -8.66
C LEU A 87 14.18 -9.65 -9.64
N GLY A 88 15.31 -9.14 -9.15
CA GLY A 88 16.51 -8.96 -9.94
C GLY A 88 17.04 -10.28 -10.48
N ILE A 89 17.09 -11.33 -9.66
CA ILE A 89 17.43 -12.69 -10.10
C ILE A 89 16.47 -13.17 -11.18
N LEU A 90 15.15 -13.03 -10.96
CA LEU A 90 14.14 -13.44 -11.94
C LEU A 90 14.23 -12.65 -13.27
N GLN A 91 14.62 -11.40 -13.19
CA GLN A 91 14.84 -10.56 -14.37
C GLN A 91 16.09 -10.98 -15.13
N GLU A 92 17.21 -11.15 -14.44
CA GLU A 92 18.50 -11.55 -15.03
C GLU A 92 18.45 -12.97 -15.62
N THR A 93 17.69 -13.89 -15.05
CA THR A 93 17.52 -15.25 -15.60
C THR A 93 16.68 -15.29 -16.89
N GLY A 94 16.05 -14.19 -17.30
CA GLY A 94 15.14 -14.13 -18.44
C GLY A 94 13.74 -14.68 -18.17
N TYR A 95 13.46 -15.15 -16.94
CA TYR A 95 12.17 -15.73 -16.56
C TYR A 95 11.00 -14.74 -16.70
N LEU A 96 11.20 -13.47 -16.34
CA LEU A 96 10.18 -12.45 -16.47
C LEU A 96 9.80 -12.16 -17.93
N ALA A 97 10.74 -12.27 -18.87
CA ALA A 97 10.47 -12.12 -20.30
C ALA A 97 9.61 -13.27 -20.83
N GLU A 98 9.85 -14.50 -20.36
CA GLU A 98 9.00 -15.66 -20.69
C GLU A 98 7.60 -15.50 -20.10
N ALA A 99 7.50 -15.12 -18.84
CA ALA A 99 6.23 -14.83 -18.18
C ALA A 99 5.41 -13.77 -18.93
N ALA A 100 6.07 -12.70 -19.40
CA ALA A 100 5.45 -11.67 -20.23
C ALA A 100 4.89 -12.24 -21.54
N SER A 101 5.59 -13.16 -22.20
CA SER A 101 5.13 -13.80 -23.44
C SER A 101 3.90 -14.69 -23.22
N VAL A 102 3.85 -15.42 -22.11
CA VAL A 102 2.71 -16.25 -21.73
C VAL A 102 1.48 -15.38 -21.41
N MET A 103 1.71 -14.25 -20.75
CA MET A 103 0.66 -13.30 -20.37
C MET A 103 0.18 -12.39 -21.52
N GLU A 104 0.80 -12.45 -22.69
CA GLU A 104 0.44 -11.61 -23.85
C GLU A 104 -1.04 -11.78 -24.25
N ARG A 105 -1.56 -13.03 -24.32
CA ARG A 105 -2.93 -13.30 -24.75
C ARG A 105 -4.00 -12.66 -23.85
N PRO A 106 -3.99 -12.85 -22.50
CA PRO A 106 -4.98 -12.21 -21.64
C PRO A 106 -4.81 -10.69 -21.60
N PHE A 107 -3.58 -10.16 -21.63
CA PHE A 107 -3.33 -8.72 -21.57
C PHE A 107 -3.75 -7.99 -22.86
N LYS A 108 -3.60 -8.61 -24.01
CA LYS A 108 -4.14 -8.08 -25.28
C LYS A 108 -5.65 -7.83 -25.23
N ARG A 109 -6.42 -8.68 -24.55
CA ARG A 109 -7.87 -8.46 -24.37
C ARG A 109 -8.17 -7.20 -23.54
N LEU A 110 -7.24 -6.80 -22.70
CA LEU A 110 -7.31 -5.57 -21.90
C LEU A 110 -6.68 -4.36 -22.63
N GLY A 111 -6.17 -4.58 -23.86
CA GLY A 111 -5.45 -3.56 -24.64
C GLY A 111 -4.08 -3.19 -24.06
N LEU A 112 -3.40 -4.13 -23.41
CA LEU A 112 -2.07 -3.99 -22.80
C LEU A 112 -1.12 -5.02 -23.41
N SER A 113 0.19 -4.73 -23.42
CA SER A 113 1.20 -5.73 -23.77
C SER A 113 1.49 -6.67 -22.61
N GLY A 114 1.96 -7.88 -22.88
CA GLY A 114 2.33 -8.84 -21.83
C GLY A 114 3.44 -8.34 -20.91
N GLN A 115 4.29 -7.41 -21.35
CA GLN A 115 5.34 -6.81 -20.51
C GLN A 115 4.76 -6.04 -19.30
N CYS A 116 3.50 -5.59 -19.38
CA CYS A 116 2.82 -4.91 -18.28
C CYS A 116 2.60 -5.82 -17.06
N VAL A 117 2.70 -7.16 -17.22
CA VAL A 117 2.58 -8.09 -16.08
C VAL A 117 3.67 -7.86 -15.05
N ILE A 118 4.90 -7.51 -15.46
CA ILE A 118 6.04 -7.35 -14.57
C ILE A 118 5.78 -6.24 -13.52
N PRO A 119 5.51 -4.98 -13.92
CA PRO A 119 5.19 -3.94 -12.94
C PRO A 119 3.89 -4.22 -12.16
N LEU A 120 2.89 -4.87 -12.76
CA LEU A 120 1.67 -5.21 -12.03
C LEU A 120 1.92 -6.25 -10.93
N VAL A 121 2.70 -7.28 -11.20
CA VAL A 121 3.10 -8.26 -10.17
C VAL A 121 3.94 -7.61 -9.07
N MET A 122 4.87 -6.72 -9.40
CA MET A 122 5.61 -5.95 -8.40
C MET A 122 4.68 -5.11 -7.50
N GLY A 123 3.52 -4.71 -8.02
CA GLY A 123 2.48 -3.98 -7.27
C GLY A 123 1.96 -4.71 -6.03
N PHE A 124 1.95 -6.05 -6.01
CA PHE A 124 1.60 -6.83 -4.82
C PHE A 124 2.59 -6.61 -3.66
N GLY A 125 3.84 -6.35 -3.98
CA GLY A 125 4.83 -5.98 -2.97
C GLY A 125 4.74 -4.51 -2.58
N CYS A 126 5.01 -3.63 -3.53
CA CYS A 126 5.00 -2.18 -3.31
C CYS A 126 4.74 -1.43 -4.62
N ALA A 127 3.85 -0.44 -4.57
CA ALA A 127 3.49 0.36 -5.74
C ALA A 127 4.65 1.25 -6.24
N VAL A 128 5.56 1.70 -5.36
CA VAL A 128 6.70 2.57 -5.75
C VAL A 128 7.63 1.87 -6.74
N PRO A 129 8.22 0.69 -6.44
CA PRO A 129 9.05 -0.04 -7.40
C PRO A 129 8.26 -0.50 -8.62
N ALA A 130 6.98 -0.81 -8.47
CA ALA A 130 6.11 -1.16 -9.59
C ALA A 130 6.00 -0.02 -10.62
N VAL A 131 5.78 1.21 -10.16
CA VAL A 131 5.73 2.41 -11.02
C VAL A 131 7.10 2.69 -11.65
N LEU A 132 8.19 2.50 -10.91
CA LEU A 132 9.55 2.62 -11.46
C LEU A 132 9.82 1.57 -12.54
N SER A 133 9.41 0.32 -12.33
CA SER A 133 9.51 -0.75 -13.34
C SER A 133 8.66 -0.43 -14.57
N ALA A 134 7.48 0.17 -14.41
CA ALA A 134 6.67 0.58 -15.54
C ALA A 134 7.37 1.63 -16.44
N SER A 135 8.35 2.38 -15.92
CA SER A 135 9.12 3.34 -16.71
C SER A 135 9.95 2.69 -17.82
N SER A 136 10.30 1.41 -17.68
CA SER A 136 11.04 0.64 -18.69
C SER A 136 10.18 0.13 -19.85
N LEU A 137 8.84 0.26 -19.75
CA LEU A 137 7.95 -0.11 -20.87
C LEU A 137 8.18 0.82 -22.06
N THR A 138 8.36 0.22 -23.24
CA THR A 138 8.68 0.94 -24.49
C THR A 138 7.51 1.78 -24.99
N SER A 139 6.27 1.29 -24.85
CA SER A 139 5.07 2.00 -25.23
C SER A 139 4.68 3.03 -24.15
N HIS A 140 4.56 4.30 -24.53
CA HIS A 140 4.09 5.37 -23.63
C HIS A 140 2.66 5.08 -23.14
N THR A 141 1.79 4.59 -24.02
CA THR A 141 0.39 4.25 -23.68
C THR A 141 0.33 3.14 -22.66
N ASP A 142 1.09 2.04 -22.85
CA ASP A 142 1.16 0.93 -21.91
C ASP A 142 1.72 1.38 -20.57
N ARG A 143 2.75 2.25 -20.60
CA ARG A 143 3.35 2.82 -19.38
C ARG A 143 2.32 3.55 -18.54
N VAL A 144 1.62 4.54 -19.13
CA VAL A 144 0.64 5.35 -18.40
C VAL A 144 -0.52 4.51 -17.91
N ARG A 145 -1.03 3.59 -18.73
CA ARG A 145 -2.12 2.68 -18.36
C ARG A 145 -1.71 1.75 -17.23
N THR A 146 -0.56 1.11 -17.34
CA THR A 146 -0.03 0.23 -16.29
C THR A 146 0.15 0.98 -14.97
N ILE A 147 0.70 2.20 -15.00
CA ILE A 147 0.84 3.04 -13.82
C ILE A 147 -0.52 3.32 -13.15
N ARG A 148 -1.57 3.55 -13.93
CA ARG A 148 -2.93 3.76 -13.40
C ARG A 148 -3.54 2.49 -12.80
N LEU A 149 -3.13 1.30 -13.23
CA LEU A 149 -3.64 0.02 -12.72
C LEU A 149 -2.94 -0.46 -11.45
N ILE A 150 -1.65 -0.14 -11.27
CA ILE A 150 -0.83 -0.59 -10.15
C ILE A 150 -1.49 -0.39 -8.78
N PRO A 151 -2.09 0.77 -8.44
CA PRO A 151 -2.63 0.98 -7.10
C PRO A 151 -3.89 0.17 -6.76
N PHE A 152 -4.59 -0.41 -7.74
CA PHE A 152 -5.68 -1.34 -7.48
C PHE A 152 -5.17 -2.68 -6.94
N ILE A 153 -3.91 -3.00 -7.19
CA ILE A 153 -3.26 -4.18 -6.65
C ILE A 153 -2.92 -3.93 -5.18
N SER A 154 -3.32 -4.88 -4.32
CA SER A 154 -3.10 -4.75 -2.90
C SER A 154 -1.62 -4.92 -2.56
N CYS A 155 -0.98 -3.86 -2.06
CA CYS A 155 0.40 -3.94 -1.59
C CYS A 155 0.49 -4.49 -0.16
N SER A 156 1.67 -4.97 0.22
CA SER A 156 1.93 -5.57 1.54
C SER A 156 1.63 -4.64 2.73
N ALA A 157 1.77 -3.33 2.59
CA ALA A 157 1.44 -2.36 3.64
C ALA A 157 -0.05 -2.30 4.01
N ARG A 158 -0.94 -2.88 3.19
CA ARG A 158 -2.37 -3.01 3.50
C ARG A 158 -2.70 -4.25 4.32
N LEU A 159 -1.84 -5.27 4.32
CA LEU A 159 -2.09 -6.53 5.02
C LEU A 159 -2.34 -6.38 6.52
N PRO A 160 -1.61 -5.54 7.28
CA PRO A 160 -1.90 -5.30 8.68
C PRO A 160 -3.33 -4.77 8.91
N ILE A 161 -3.80 -3.84 8.04
CA ILE A 161 -5.18 -3.32 8.11
C ILE A 161 -6.18 -4.45 7.93
N TYR A 162 -5.99 -5.28 6.89
CA TYR A 162 -6.86 -6.43 6.65
C TYR A 162 -6.83 -7.41 7.82
N GLY A 163 -5.63 -7.73 8.32
CA GLY A 163 -5.45 -8.64 9.45
C GLY A 163 -6.20 -8.17 10.70
N MET A 164 -6.11 -6.89 11.04
CA MET A 164 -6.78 -6.30 12.19
C MET A 164 -8.31 -6.40 12.06
N PHE A 165 -8.87 -5.88 10.96
CA PHE A 165 -10.33 -5.89 10.75
C PHE A 165 -10.90 -7.29 10.57
N ILE A 166 -10.22 -8.16 9.82
CA ILE A 166 -10.68 -9.54 9.58
C ILE A 166 -10.66 -10.35 10.87
N SER A 167 -9.64 -10.19 11.72
CA SER A 167 -9.60 -10.90 13.01
C SER A 167 -10.68 -10.43 13.96
N CYS A 168 -11.03 -9.15 13.94
CA CYS A 168 -12.08 -8.59 14.79
C CYS A 168 -13.49 -8.95 14.32
N PHE A 169 -13.80 -8.71 13.04
CA PHE A 169 -15.17 -8.82 12.54
C PHE A 169 -15.49 -10.13 11.82
N PHE A 170 -14.48 -10.85 11.30
CA PHE A 170 -14.66 -12.05 10.47
C PHE A 170 -13.80 -13.23 10.94
N PRO A 171 -13.80 -13.62 12.23
CA PRO A 171 -12.89 -14.64 12.78
C PRO A 171 -13.05 -16.01 12.12
N HIS A 172 -14.27 -16.38 11.67
CA HIS A 172 -14.56 -17.67 11.03
C HIS A 172 -14.34 -17.67 9.51
N HIS A 173 -14.25 -16.50 8.87
CA HIS A 173 -14.16 -16.35 7.40
C HIS A 173 -12.90 -15.62 6.95
N ARG A 174 -11.81 -15.70 7.70
CA ARG A 174 -10.58 -14.91 7.48
C ARG A 174 -10.03 -15.04 6.06
N ILE A 175 -9.87 -16.27 5.57
CA ILE A 175 -9.31 -16.56 4.25
C ILE A 175 -10.27 -16.10 3.15
N SER A 176 -11.58 -16.35 3.31
CA SER A 176 -12.58 -15.98 2.32
C SER A 176 -12.65 -14.45 2.12
N VAL A 177 -12.68 -13.69 3.22
CA VAL A 177 -12.71 -12.23 3.16
C VAL A 177 -11.43 -11.68 2.51
N LEU A 178 -10.27 -12.24 2.86
CA LEU A 178 -9.00 -11.85 2.25
C LEU A 178 -9.00 -12.11 0.73
N LEU A 179 -9.46 -13.29 0.30
CA LEU A 179 -9.56 -13.64 -1.13
C LEU A 179 -10.53 -12.71 -1.88
N ILE A 180 -11.67 -12.38 -1.26
CA ILE A 180 -12.64 -11.44 -1.84
C ILE A 180 -12.01 -10.06 -2.02
N LEU A 181 -11.23 -9.56 -1.05
CA LEU A 181 -10.54 -8.28 -1.17
C LEU A 181 -9.52 -8.30 -2.33
N TYR A 182 -8.71 -9.35 -2.44
CA TYR A 182 -7.77 -9.45 -3.57
C TYR A 182 -8.50 -9.56 -4.92
N ALA A 183 -9.58 -10.36 -4.99
CA ALA A 183 -10.41 -10.47 -6.19
C ALA A 183 -11.05 -9.12 -6.57
N ALA A 184 -11.54 -8.36 -5.58
CA ALA A 184 -12.12 -7.02 -5.80
C ALA A 184 -11.09 -6.03 -6.38
N GLY A 185 -9.84 -6.05 -5.88
CA GLY A 185 -8.76 -5.23 -6.42
C GLY A 185 -8.43 -5.58 -7.87
N ILE A 186 -8.31 -6.87 -8.18
CA ILE A 186 -8.07 -7.35 -9.55
C ILE A 186 -9.24 -6.98 -10.46
N LEU A 187 -10.47 -7.16 -10.01
CA LEU A 187 -11.67 -6.80 -10.77
C LEU A 187 -11.71 -5.29 -11.06
N ALA A 188 -11.42 -4.45 -10.07
CA ALA A 188 -11.34 -3.00 -10.26
C ALA A 188 -10.26 -2.62 -11.28
N ALA A 189 -9.09 -3.28 -11.24
CA ALA A 189 -8.03 -3.09 -12.24
C ALA A 189 -8.51 -3.47 -13.65
N ILE A 190 -9.18 -4.62 -13.80
CA ILE A 190 -9.74 -5.08 -15.09
C ILE A 190 -10.78 -4.09 -15.61
N VAL A 191 -11.74 -3.69 -14.78
CA VAL A 191 -12.78 -2.72 -15.17
C VAL A 191 -12.16 -1.41 -15.61
N THR A 192 -11.19 -0.90 -14.86
CA THR A 192 -10.47 0.32 -15.21
C THR A 192 -9.70 0.17 -16.52
N ALA A 193 -9.04 -0.99 -16.74
CA ALA A 193 -8.35 -1.27 -17.99
C ALA A 193 -9.30 -1.27 -19.20
N LEU A 194 -10.50 -1.84 -19.06
CA LEU A 194 -11.52 -1.88 -20.11
C LEU A 194 -12.11 -0.51 -20.40
N VAL A 195 -12.40 0.29 -19.34
CA VAL A 195 -12.97 1.64 -19.50
C VAL A 195 -11.95 2.62 -20.10
N THR A 196 -10.68 2.49 -19.73
CA THR A 196 -9.60 3.36 -20.24
C THR A 196 -8.97 2.84 -21.53
N GLY A 197 -9.41 1.68 -22.02
CA GLY A 197 -8.89 1.02 -23.22
C GLY A 197 -9.33 1.74 -24.49
N THR A 198 -8.40 2.42 -25.13
CA THR A 198 -8.47 2.77 -26.55
C THR A 198 -7.61 1.79 -27.36
N SER A 199 -8.12 1.44 -28.53
CA SER A 199 -7.62 0.46 -29.50
C SER A 199 -6.10 0.27 -29.53
N GLY A 200 -5.72 -1.00 -29.40
CA GLY A 200 -4.46 -1.63 -29.62
C GLY A 200 -3.32 -0.85 -30.27
N THR A 201 -2.32 -0.52 -29.48
CA THR A 201 -0.98 -0.41 -30.03
C THR A 201 -0.42 -1.83 -30.15
N GLU A 202 -0.19 -2.28 -31.40
CA GLU A 202 0.58 -3.49 -31.66
C GLU A 202 2.02 -3.30 -31.13
N CYS A 203 2.22 -3.51 -29.86
CA CYS A 203 3.57 -3.68 -29.34
C CYS A 203 4.01 -5.09 -29.71
N ARG A 204 4.71 -5.24 -30.81
CA ARG A 204 5.41 -6.48 -31.15
C ARG A 204 6.45 -6.71 -30.07
N ILE A 205 6.22 -7.71 -29.23
CA ILE A 205 7.30 -8.26 -28.41
C ILE A 205 8.31 -8.84 -29.40
N PRO A 206 9.60 -8.42 -29.35
CA PRO A 206 10.63 -9.18 -30.03
C PRO A 206 10.51 -10.62 -29.52
N SER A 207 10.40 -11.59 -30.43
CA SER A 207 10.38 -13.01 -30.07
C SER A 207 11.73 -13.34 -29.43
N HIS A 208 11.83 -13.18 -28.13
CA HIS A 208 12.97 -13.64 -27.39
C HIS A 208 12.89 -15.16 -27.32
N HIS A 209 13.81 -15.80 -28.05
CA HIS A 209 14.09 -17.22 -27.90
C HIS A 209 14.45 -17.51 -26.44
N LYS A 210 13.96 -18.62 -25.92
CA LYS A 210 14.22 -19.15 -24.56
C LYS A 210 15.74 -19.25 -24.31
N HIS A 211 16.35 -18.22 -23.79
CA HIS A 211 17.69 -18.28 -23.27
C HIS A 211 17.68 -18.01 -21.77
N TYR A 212 17.48 -19.10 -21.01
CA TYR A 212 17.81 -19.07 -19.58
C TYR A 212 19.33 -19.00 -19.44
N HIS A 213 19.82 -17.97 -18.77
CA HIS A 213 21.23 -17.86 -18.43
C HIS A 213 21.40 -17.74 -16.91
N LYS A 214 22.59 -18.08 -16.44
CA LYS A 214 22.89 -17.91 -15.01
C LYS A 214 22.86 -16.42 -14.68
N PRO A 215 22.21 -16.03 -13.55
CA PRO A 215 22.14 -14.63 -13.18
C PRO A 215 23.55 -14.08 -12.90
N ASP A 216 23.85 -12.93 -13.45
CA ASP A 216 25.04 -12.17 -13.05
C ASP A 216 24.78 -11.48 -11.71
N MET A 217 25.36 -12.04 -10.65
CA MET A 217 25.17 -11.53 -9.29
C MET A 217 25.69 -10.10 -9.11
N HIS A 218 26.66 -9.68 -9.92
CA HIS A 218 27.16 -8.29 -9.88
C HIS A 218 26.12 -7.33 -10.47
N ALA A 219 25.48 -7.69 -11.58
CA ALA A 219 24.39 -6.92 -12.17
C ALA A 219 23.19 -6.85 -11.23
N VAL A 220 22.77 -7.98 -10.63
CA VAL A 220 21.70 -8.04 -9.64
C VAL A 220 22.00 -7.12 -8.44
N MET A 221 23.20 -7.21 -7.85
CA MET A 221 23.57 -6.40 -6.68
C MET A 221 23.62 -4.89 -7.03
N SER A 222 24.10 -4.54 -8.20
CA SER A 222 24.10 -3.17 -8.70
C SER A 222 22.66 -2.63 -8.87
N LEU A 223 21.76 -3.45 -9.41
CA LEU A 223 20.34 -3.12 -9.55
C LEU A 223 19.70 -2.91 -8.17
N VAL A 224 19.93 -3.84 -7.24
CA VAL A 224 19.39 -3.80 -5.87
C VAL A 224 19.88 -2.55 -5.15
N SER A 225 21.19 -2.27 -5.16
CA SER A 225 21.75 -1.11 -4.46
C SER A 225 21.20 0.21 -5.01
N ARG A 226 21.11 0.36 -6.33
CA ARG A 226 20.50 1.56 -6.94
C ARG A 226 19.04 1.75 -6.54
N ASN A 227 18.28 0.67 -6.53
CA ASN A 227 16.86 0.72 -6.17
C ASN A 227 16.67 1.02 -4.68
N ILE A 228 17.47 0.41 -3.79
CA ILE A 228 17.44 0.68 -2.34
C ILE A 228 17.83 2.12 -2.05
N VAL A 229 18.95 2.61 -2.60
CA VAL A 229 19.38 4.00 -2.38
C VAL A 229 18.35 4.99 -2.93
N GLY A 230 17.81 4.71 -4.11
CA GLY A 230 16.73 5.50 -4.69
C GLY A 230 15.46 5.52 -3.83
N PHE A 231 15.09 4.35 -3.27
CA PHE A 231 13.98 4.22 -2.34
C PHE A 231 14.23 4.99 -1.04
N ILE A 232 15.36 4.78 -0.37
CA ILE A 232 15.71 5.45 0.89
C ILE A 232 15.66 6.96 0.70
N ARG A 233 16.31 7.50 -0.34
CA ARG A 233 16.34 8.95 -0.59
C ARG A 233 14.93 9.54 -0.78
N LYS A 234 14.07 8.86 -1.55
CA LYS A 234 12.70 9.34 -1.81
C LYS A 234 11.78 9.09 -0.62
N ALA A 235 11.81 7.89 -0.05
CA ALA A 235 10.97 7.52 1.07
C ALA A 235 11.31 8.34 2.32
N PHE A 236 12.60 8.53 2.62
CA PHE A 236 13.02 9.32 3.76
C PHE A 236 12.49 10.76 3.67
N THR A 237 12.64 11.42 2.52
CA THR A 237 12.17 12.79 2.36
C THR A 237 10.64 12.89 2.47
N VAL A 238 9.91 12.03 1.75
CA VAL A 238 8.45 12.15 1.64
C VAL A 238 7.74 11.58 2.87
N ILE A 239 8.12 10.36 3.29
CA ILE A 239 7.44 9.68 4.40
C ILE A 239 7.80 10.36 5.73
N PHE A 240 9.04 10.74 5.92
CA PHE A 240 9.48 11.46 7.12
C PHE A 240 8.73 12.79 7.27
N THR A 241 8.73 13.63 6.23
CA THR A 241 8.00 14.91 6.27
C THR A 241 6.51 14.72 6.53
N ALA A 242 5.91 13.70 5.89
CA ALA A 242 4.51 13.38 6.07
C ALA A 242 4.22 12.85 7.49
N SER A 243 5.10 12.04 8.07
CA SER A 243 4.95 11.52 9.45
C SER A 243 5.03 12.65 10.48
N VAL A 244 5.97 13.57 10.33
CA VAL A 244 6.09 14.74 11.19
C VAL A 244 4.86 15.65 11.07
N LEU A 245 4.34 15.82 9.84
CA LEU A 245 3.11 16.59 9.61
C LEU A 245 1.90 15.94 10.30
N ILE A 246 1.72 14.64 10.17
CA ILE A 246 0.61 13.92 10.82
C ILE A 246 0.77 13.97 12.34
N TRP A 247 1.99 13.79 12.85
CA TRP A 247 2.26 13.97 14.29
C TRP A 247 1.82 15.36 14.75
N TYR A 248 2.22 16.43 14.03
CA TYR A 248 1.83 17.79 14.36
C TYR A 248 0.31 17.98 14.35
N LEU A 249 -0.38 17.53 13.32
CA LEU A 249 -1.83 17.63 13.18
C LEU A 249 -2.58 16.86 14.28
N ARG A 250 -1.97 15.82 14.84
CA ARG A 250 -2.54 15.01 15.91
C ARG A 250 -2.27 15.58 17.31
N SER A 251 -1.09 16.19 17.49
CA SER A 251 -0.62 16.64 18.81
C SER A 251 -1.04 18.06 19.16
N TYR A 252 -1.47 18.86 18.19
CA TYR A 252 -1.81 20.26 18.40
C TYR A 252 -3.22 20.62 17.96
N ASN A 253 -3.82 21.61 18.66
CA ASN A 253 -5.05 22.28 18.25
C ASN A 253 -4.74 23.53 17.38
N PHE A 254 -5.79 24.26 16.95
CA PHE A 254 -5.63 25.51 16.16
C PHE A 254 -4.96 26.65 16.93
N ASP A 255 -4.98 26.59 18.26
CA ASP A 255 -4.33 27.59 19.13
C ASP A 255 -2.86 27.23 19.40
N LEU A 256 -2.31 26.24 18.67
CA LEU A 256 -0.92 25.75 18.82
C LEU A 256 -0.62 25.22 20.22
N GLN A 257 -1.64 24.79 20.96
CA GLN A 257 -1.46 24.16 22.27
C GLN A 257 -1.43 22.64 22.11
N PRO A 258 -0.57 21.94 22.85
CA PRO A 258 -0.54 20.50 22.84
C PRO A 258 -1.85 19.95 23.43
N VAL A 259 -2.46 19.00 22.76
CA VAL A 259 -3.74 18.40 23.15
C VAL A 259 -3.51 17.11 23.92
N SER A 260 -4.20 16.98 25.06
CA SER A 260 -4.23 15.75 25.85
C SER A 260 -5.27 14.76 25.29
N ASP A 261 -6.37 15.28 24.71
CA ASP A 261 -7.42 14.48 24.07
C ASP A 261 -7.30 14.58 22.55
N SER A 262 -7.11 13.44 21.88
CA SER A 262 -7.02 13.35 20.42
C SER A 262 -8.24 13.97 19.71
N SER A 263 -9.39 14.08 20.37
CA SER A 263 -10.63 14.64 19.81
C SER A 263 -10.55 16.16 19.54
N GLU A 264 -9.65 16.88 20.21
CA GLU A 264 -9.45 18.32 20.06
C GLU A 264 -8.36 18.69 19.04
N SER A 265 -7.71 17.70 18.47
CA SER A 265 -6.62 17.88 17.52
C SER A 265 -7.09 18.44 16.17
N ILE A 266 -6.17 19.08 15.44
CA ILE A 266 -6.41 19.54 14.06
C ILE A 266 -6.81 18.35 13.19
N LEU A 267 -6.19 17.19 13.38
CA LEU A 267 -6.53 15.97 12.65
C LEU A 267 -7.97 15.52 12.90
N ALA A 268 -8.45 15.61 14.15
CA ALA A 268 -9.84 15.31 14.48
C ALA A 268 -10.83 16.30 13.83
N PHE A 269 -10.49 17.57 13.77
CA PHE A 269 -11.28 18.56 13.04
C PHE A 269 -11.36 18.23 11.54
N CYS A 270 -10.22 17.90 10.91
CA CYS A 270 -10.20 17.43 9.51
C CYS A 270 -11.06 16.17 9.35
N GLY A 271 -10.97 15.24 10.30
CA GLY A 271 -11.76 14.02 10.33
C GLY A 271 -13.26 14.32 10.41
N ARG A 272 -13.69 15.21 11.33
CA ARG A 272 -15.10 15.63 11.47
C ARG A 272 -15.65 16.30 10.22
N THR A 273 -14.82 17.13 9.57
CA THR A 273 -15.19 17.81 8.33
C THR A 273 -15.33 16.82 7.16
N ALA A 274 -14.51 15.77 7.12
CA ALA A 274 -14.55 14.75 6.08
C ALA A 274 -15.56 13.63 6.38
N ALA A 275 -15.94 13.40 7.65
CA ALA A 275 -16.86 12.34 8.07
C ALA A 275 -18.18 12.28 7.30
N PRO A 276 -18.87 13.40 6.99
CA PRO A 276 -20.11 13.38 6.20
C PRO A 276 -19.94 12.76 4.81
N LEU A 277 -18.74 12.85 4.20
CA LEU A 277 -18.44 12.25 2.91
C LEU A 277 -18.40 10.72 2.98
N PHE A 278 -18.07 10.17 4.14
CA PHE A 278 -17.98 8.74 4.39
C PHE A 278 -19.24 8.15 5.04
N ALA A 279 -20.17 8.97 5.49
CA ALA A 279 -21.44 8.51 6.08
C ALA A 279 -22.24 7.59 5.13
N PRO A 280 -22.38 7.89 3.81
CA PRO A 280 -23.08 7.01 2.88
C PRO A 280 -22.40 5.64 2.66
N LEU A 281 -21.13 5.50 3.07
CA LEU A 281 -20.35 4.28 2.98
C LEU A 281 -20.43 3.43 4.28
N GLY A 282 -21.12 3.94 5.30
CA GLY A 282 -21.32 3.27 6.58
C GLY A 282 -20.25 3.53 7.65
N PHE A 283 -19.25 4.37 7.38
CA PHE A 283 -18.20 4.74 8.33
C PHE A 283 -18.01 6.26 8.45
N GLY A 284 -19.10 6.97 8.74
CA GLY A 284 -19.13 8.42 8.96
C GLY A 284 -18.57 8.89 10.31
N ASP A 285 -17.79 8.08 11.01
CA ASP A 285 -17.11 8.46 12.24
C ASP A 285 -15.83 9.27 11.91
N TRP A 286 -15.58 10.34 12.66
CA TRP A 286 -14.43 11.19 12.47
C TRP A 286 -13.09 10.45 12.64
N ARG A 287 -13.05 9.41 13.51
CA ARG A 287 -11.88 8.57 13.74
C ARG A 287 -11.52 7.76 12.49
N ALA A 288 -12.54 7.20 11.82
CA ALA A 288 -12.36 6.51 10.56
C ALA A 288 -11.89 7.46 9.45
N ALA A 289 -12.49 8.65 9.35
CA ALA A 289 -12.11 9.68 8.39
C ALA A 289 -10.66 10.18 8.63
N ALA A 290 -10.29 10.46 9.88
CA ALA A 290 -8.94 10.84 10.27
C ALA A 290 -7.91 9.75 9.93
N ALA A 291 -8.25 8.48 10.15
CA ALA A 291 -7.41 7.36 9.79
C ALA A 291 -7.20 7.23 8.26
N VAL A 292 -8.24 7.46 7.47
CA VAL A 292 -8.13 7.52 5.99
C VAL A 292 -7.19 8.64 5.56
N ILE A 293 -7.30 9.83 6.15
CA ILE A 293 -6.41 10.97 5.87
C ILE A 293 -4.96 10.64 6.25
N ALA A 294 -4.73 10.10 7.44
CA ALA A 294 -3.40 9.68 7.86
C ALA A 294 -2.81 8.60 6.94
N GLY A 295 -3.64 7.67 6.48
CA GLY A 295 -3.26 6.60 5.57
C GLY A 295 -2.87 7.06 4.15
N LEU A 296 -3.05 8.34 3.81
CA LEU A 296 -2.48 8.92 2.59
C LEU A 296 -0.96 9.06 2.67
N THR A 297 -0.43 9.27 3.84
CA THR A 297 1.03 9.37 4.05
C THR A 297 1.68 8.00 3.97
N ALA A 298 1.21 7.08 4.80
CA ALA A 298 1.63 5.70 4.87
C ALA A 298 0.43 4.83 5.30
N LYS A 299 0.22 3.69 4.66
CA LYS A 299 -0.99 2.87 4.87
C LYS A 299 -1.09 2.33 6.30
N GLU A 300 0.03 2.03 6.92
CA GLU A 300 0.11 1.61 8.33
C GLU A 300 -0.35 2.70 9.31
N ALA A 301 -0.30 3.96 8.93
CA ALA A 301 -0.80 5.07 9.74
C ALA A 301 -2.33 4.99 9.98
N VAL A 302 -3.07 4.28 9.15
CA VAL A 302 -4.51 4.01 9.37
C VAL A 302 -4.72 3.34 10.71
N ILE A 303 -3.95 2.27 11.00
CA ILE A 303 -4.08 1.50 12.25
C ILE A 303 -3.69 2.36 13.45
N SER A 304 -2.50 2.98 13.40
CA SER A 304 -2.00 3.78 14.51
C SER A 304 -2.93 4.95 14.83
N THR A 305 -3.53 5.56 13.81
CA THR A 305 -4.50 6.66 14.01
C THR A 305 -5.80 6.16 14.63
N LEU A 306 -6.34 5.01 14.20
CA LEU A 306 -7.53 4.41 14.81
C LEU A 306 -7.29 4.06 16.27
N VAL A 307 -6.15 3.43 16.60
CA VAL A 307 -5.80 3.04 17.97
C VAL A 307 -5.67 4.27 18.87
N VAL A 308 -4.94 5.30 18.41
CA VAL A 308 -4.73 6.51 19.22
C VAL A 308 -5.99 7.36 19.35
N ALA A 309 -6.80 7.46 18.28
CA ALA A 309 -8.05 8.24 18.30
C ALA A 309 -9.13 7.62 19.22
N SER A 310 -8.96 6.36 19.62
CA SER A 310 -9.92 5.66 20.49
C SER A 310 -9.64 5.77 21.99
N SER A 311 -8.55 6.43 22.41
CA SER A 311 -8.15 6.94 23.76
C SER A 311 -8.50 6.12 25.01
N VAL A 312 -8.71 4.80 24.95
CA VAL A 312 -9.11 4.02 26.12
C VAL A 312 -8.05 2.97 26.45
N SER A 313 -7.39 3.15 27.59
CA SER A 313 -6.23 2.37 28.03
C SER A 313 -6.49 0.91 28.41
N ASP A 314 -7.76 0.45 28.50
CA ASP A 314 -8.10 -0.89 29.02
C ASP A 314 -9.09 -1.70 28.14
N GLN A 315 -9.45 -1.22 26.96
CA GLN A 315 -10.37 -1.94 26.06
C GLN A 315 -9.63 -2.90 25.13
N THR A 316 -10.25 -4.06 24.86
CA THR A 316 -9.76 -4.96 23.82
C THR A 316 -9.90 -4.28 22.45
N LEU A 317 -8.98 -4.59 21.51
CA LEU A 317 -9.00 -4.07 20.14
C LEU A 317 -10.37 -4.23 19.47
N PHE A 318 -11.08 -5.32 19.78
CA PHE A 318 -12.40 -5.61 19.26
C PHE A 318 -13.45 -4.60 19.74
N THR A 319 -13.52 -4.33 21.07
CA THR A 319 -14.49 -3.37 21.62
C THR A 319 -14.26 -1.98 21.05
N MET A 320 -13.01 -1.56 20.94
CA MET A 320 -12.64 -0.29 20.36
C MET A 320 -13.09 -0.13 18.91
N LEU A 321 -12.92 -1.16 18.09
CA LEU A 321 -13.33 -1.13 16.68
C LEU A 321 -14.85 -1.29 16.52
N SER A 322 -15.53 -2.05 17.40
CA SER A 322 -16.98 -2.23 17.35
C SER A 322 -17.77 -0.98 17.72
N ASP A 323 -17.17 -0.03 18.44
CA ASP A 323 -17.76 1.29 18.68
C ASP A 323 -17.80 2.17 17.43
N ILE A 324 -16.89 1.93 16.47
CA ILE A 324 -16.77 2.73 15.26
C ILE A 324 -17.42 2.02 14.06
N PHE A 325 -17.31 0.70 14.01
CA PHE A 325 -17.70 -0.10 12.85
C PHE A 325 -18.66 -1.23 13.19
N THR A 326 -19.65 -1.41 12.35
CA THR A 326 -20.40 -2.68 12.25
C THR A 326 -19.65 -3.64 11.31
N PRO A 327 -19.94 -4.96 11.29
CA PRO A 327 -19.29 -5.88 10.36
C PRO A 327 -19.42 -5.46 8.89
N LEU A 328 -20.58 -4.93 8.49
CA LEU A 328 -20.81 -4.45 7.14
C LEU A 328 -20.04 -3.18 6.83
N SER A 329 -20.02 -2.21 7.74
CA SER A 329 -19.25 -0.98 7.57
C SER A 329 -17.74 -1.24 7.61
N ALA A 330 -17.28 -2.21 8.42
CA ALA A 330 -15.90 -2.67 8.44
C ALA A 330 -15.47 -3.26 7.08
N PHE A 331 -16.32 -4.07 6.46
CA PHE A 331 -16.07 -4.60 5.12
C PHE A 331 -16.05 -3.50 4.06
N SER A 332 -16.98 -2.55 4.12
CA SER A 332 -16.99 -1.36 3.26
C SER A 332 -15.72 -0.52 3.42
N PHE A 333 -15.27 -0.31 4.66
CA PHE A 333 -14.01 0.38 4.95
C PHE A 333 -12.80 -0.36 4.38
N LEU A 334 -12.77 -1.69 4.45
CA LEU A 334 -11.71 -2.50 3.85
C LEU A 334 -11.69 -2.36 2.32
N ILE A 335 -12.84 -2.35 1.64
CA ILE A 335 -12.94 -2.10 0.20
C ILE A 335 -12.45 -0.68 -0.14
N PHE A 336 -12.83 0.31 0.68
CA PHE A 336 -12.32 1.66 0.50
C PHE A 336 -10.81 1.71 0.66
N CYS A 337 -10.24 1.14 1.73
CA CYS A 337 -8.80 1.06 1.96
C CYS A 337 -8.03 0.29 0.88
N LEU A 338 -8.69 -0.68 0.24
CA LEU A 338 -8.14 -1.41 -0.90
C LEU A 338 -8.00 -0.51 -2.13
N LEU A 339 -9.03 0.26 -2.47
CA LEU A 339 -9.13 0.92 -3.78
C LEU A 339 -8.69 2.38 -3.76
N TYR A 340 -8.74 3.06 -2.59
CA TYR A 340 -8.45 4.48 -2.53
C TYR A 340 -6.99 4.82 -2.87
N MET A 341 -6.75 6.09 -3.07
CA MET A 341 -5.51 6.71 -3.49
C MET A 341 -4.26 6.00 -2.92
N PRO A 342 -3.23 5.74 -3.73
CA PRO A 342 -1.95 5.22 -3.24
C PRO A 342 -1.27 6.23 -2.30
N CYS A 343 -0.27 5.77 -1.55
CA CYS A 343 0.50 6.64 -0.66
C CYS A 343 1.20 7.78 -1.42
N ILE A 344 1.48 8.87 -0.73
CA ILE A 344 2.13 10.06 -1.31
C ILE A 344 3.44 9.70 -2.03
N ALA A 345 4.21 8.75 -1.50
CA ALA A 345 5.45 8.27 -2.14
C ALA A 345 5.20 7.72 -3.56
N THR A 346 4.09 7.00 -3.77
CA THR A 346 3.69 6.51 -5.09
C THR A 346 3.31 7.66 -6.01
N LEU A 347 2.53 8.64 -5.54
CA LEU A 347 2.14 9.81 -6.35
C LEU A 347 3.35 10.63 -6.80
N CYS A 348 4.30 10.87 -5.90
CA CYS A 348 5.57 11.53 -6.25
C CYS A 348 6.37 10.72 -7.27
N THR A 349 6.34 9.38 -7.17
CA THR A 349 7.01 8.52 -8.14
C THR A 349 6.34 8.55 -9.50
N VAL A 350 5.01 8.55 -9.55
CA VAL A 350 4.23 8.70 -10.79
C VAL A 350 4.57 10.02 -11.48
N ARG A 351 4.58 11.14 -10.74
CA ARG A 351 5.01 12.43 -11.28
C ARG A 351 6.41 12.35 -11.89
N ASN A 352 7.36 11.72 -11.19
CA ASN A 352 8.74 11.62 -11.67
C ASN A 352 8.88 10.77 -12.93
N VAL A 353 8.07 9.72 -13.07
CA VAL A 353 8.08 8.82 -14.23
C VAL A 353 7.31 9.40 -15.41
N THR A 354 6.21 10.08 -15.16
CA THR A 354 5.36 10.67 -16.22
C THR A 354 5.75 12.11 -16.58
N GLY A 355 6.53 12.79 -15.72
CA GLY A 355 6.88 14.20 -15.88
C GLY A 355 5.70 15.16 -15.61
N SER A 356 4.52 14.67 -15.22
CA SER A 356 3.28 15.44 -15.15
C SER A 356 2.56 15.31 -13.80
N TRP A 357 2.28 16.41 -13.15
CA TRP A 357 1.39 16.44 -11.99
C TRP A 357 -0.07 16.13 -12.35
N ARG A 358 -0.49 16.41 -13.58
CA ARG A 358 -1.84 16.11 -14.06
C ARG A 358 -2.11 14.60 -14.02
N GLU A 359 -1.17 13.78 -14.49
CA GLU A 359 -1.30 12.32 -14.47
C GLU A 359 -1.39 11.79 -13.05
N SER A 360 -0.56 12.30 -12.13
CA SER A 360 -0.60 11.90 -10.72
C SER A 360 -1.94 12.26 -10.06
N LEU A 361 -2.44 13.47 -10.33
CA LEU A 361 -3.70 13.95 -9.77
C LEU A 361 -4.90 13.20 -10.36
N LEU A 362 -4.92 12.99 -11.69
CA LEU A 362 -5.96 12.19 -12.36
C LEU A 362 -6.00 10.77 -11.80
N MET A 363 -4.85 10.16 -11.58
CA MET A 363 -4.77 8.84 -10.96
C MET A 363 -5.34 8.86 -9.54
N ALA A 364 -5.00 9.86 -8.72
CA ALA A 364 -5.52 9.99 -7.37
C ALA A 364 -7.05 10.14 -7.36
N ILE A 365 -7.60 11.01 -8.20
CA ILE A 365 -9.05 11.24 -8.33
C ILE A 365 -9.76 9.96 -8.78
N LEU A 366 -9.22 9.26 -9.78
CA LEU A 366 -9.79 8.01 -10.28
C LEU A 366 -9.88 6.95 -9.18
N HIS A 367 -8.82 6.80 -8.37
CA HIS A 367 -8.81 5.83 -7.30
C HIS A 367 -9.74 6.19 -6.14
N ILE A 368 -9.81 7.48 -5.77
CA ILE A 368 -10.76 7.95 -4.75
C ILE A 368 -12.21 7.72 -5.22
N ALA A 369 -12.52 8.07 -6.47
CA ALA A 369 -13.84 7.87 -7.04
C ALA A 369 -14.21 6.38 -7.11
N ALA A 370 -13.30 5.53 -7.60
CA ALA A 370 -13.51 4.08 -7.65
C ALA A 370 -13.72 3.48 -6.26
N ALA A 371 -12.91 3.89 -5.27
CA ALA A 371 -13.04 3.45 -3.88
C ALA A 371 -14.37 3.87 -3.29
N TRP A 372 -14.79 5.13 -3.52
CA TRP A 372 -16.05 5.65 -3.02
C TRP A 372 -17.25 4.91 -3.63
N CYS A 373 -17.28 4.76 -4.95
CA CYS A 373 -18.36 4.05 -5.65
C CYS A 373 -18.44 2.58 -5.23
N ALA A 374 -17.31 1.89 -5.13
CA ALA A 374 -17.28 0.49 -4.74
C ALA A 374 -17.76 0.29 -3.28
N SER A 375 -17.27 1.10 -2.35
CA SER A 375 -17.67 1.06 -0.95
C SER A 375 -19.15 1.43 -0.78
N PHE A 376 -19.62 2.44 -1.50
CA PHE A 376 -21.04 2.82 -1.52
C PHE A 376 -21.91 1.66 -2.01
N ALA A 377 -21.55 1.01 -3.10
CA ALA A 377 -22.27 -0.13 -3.62
C ALA A 377 -22.29 -1.29 -2.61
N VAL A 378 -21.13 -1.63 -2.03
CA VAL A 378 -21.02 -2.71 -1.04
C VAL A 378 -21.86 -2.45 0.19
N TYR A 379 -21.81 -1.24 0.74
CA TYR A 379 -22.55 -0.89 1.94
C TYR A 379 -24.06 -0.87 1.68
N ASN A 380 -24.54 -0.21 0.63
CA ASN A 380 -25.98 -0.10 0.36
C ASN A 380 -26.59 -1.41 -0.11
N VAL A 381 -25.89 -2.19 -0.93
CA VAL A 381 -26.36 -3.55 -1.30
C VAL A 381 -26.39 -4.46 -0.06
N GLY A 382 -25.35 -4.38 0.79
CA GLY A 382 -25.29 -5.14 2.02
C GLY A 382 -26.43 -4.79 2.98
N THR A 383 -26.74 -3.52 3.20
CA THR A 383 -27.86 -3.07 4.04
C THR A 383 -29.20 -3.51 3.47
N PHE A 384 -29.37 -3.46 2.16
CA PHE A 384 -30.60 -3.95 1.51
C PHE A 384 -30.78 -5.45 1.72
N ILE A 385 -29.75 -6.25 1.58
CA ILE A 385 -29.80 -7.71 1.81
C ILE A 385 -30.06 -8.02 3.29
N THR A 386 -29.36 -7.35 4.22
CA THR A 386 -29.56 -7.57 5.66
C THR A 386 -30.88 -7.02 6.19
N GLY A 387 -31.47 -6.04 5.53
CA GLY A 387 -32.80 -5.50 5.86
C GLY A 387 -33.96 -6.33 5.27
N LEU A 388 -33.65 -7.30 4.40
CA LEU A 388 -34.61 -8.27 3.84
C LEU A 388 -34.67 -9.58 4.64
N ILE A 389 -33.69 -9.83 5.51
CA ILE A 389 -33.59 -10.98 6.42
C ILE A 389 -34.01 -10.55 7.82
#